data_be4ae58bdabd685aed087ff8511512fc
#
_entry.id   be4ae58bdabd685aed087ff8511512fc
#
_cell.length_a   1.000
_cell.length_b   1.000
_cell.length_c   1.000
_cell.angle_alpha   90.00
_cell.angle_beta   90.00
_cell.angle_gamma   90.00
#
_symmetry.space_group_name_H-M   'P 1'
#
loop_
_entity.id
_entity.type
_entity.pdbx_description
1 polymer ?
#
loop_
_entity_poly.entity_id
_entity_poly.type
_entity_poly.pdbx_seq_one_letter_code
_entity_poly.pdbx_strand_id
1 'polypeptide(L)'
;AVAAVAAVVFGALWAVSLGSGDGHLAEQRDEALNAARTAAETLNTLDHRNAPAGLDAWMAASTGQVLEEFRRNRDDYIKVVTESKRVTTAVAKDPAVTELDDRAGIARVIVGVDVTVTPDGQKPVLTRQRLQLEMHRTPDGWKVAKLAPVRNPGAS
;
A
#
# COMPACT_ATOMS: atom_id res chain seq x y z
N ALA A 1 20.07 47.57 -21.37
CA ALA A 1 19.26 47.45 -20.13
C ALA A 1 18.09 46.46 -20.27
N VAL A 2 17.40 46.42 -21.42
CA VAL A 2 16.22 45.51 -21.64
C VAL A 2 16.64 44.04 -21.69
N ALA A 3 17.81 43.72 -22.29
CA ALA A 3 18.30 42.33 -22.38
C ALA A 3 18.66 41.70 -21.00
N ALA A 4 19.15 42.51 -20.07
CA ALA A 4 19.49 42.03 -18.73
C ALA A 4 18.24 41.68 -17.88
N VAL A 5 17.15 42.46 -18.02
CA VAL A 5 15.88 42.21 -17.34
C VAL A 5 15.20 40.93 -17.89
N ALA A 6 15.27 40.73 -19.23
CA ALA A 6 14.72 39.49 -19.82
C ALA A 6 15.46 38.24 -19.37
N ALA A 7 16.78 38.29 -19.21
CA ALA A 7 17.58 37.15 -18.74
C ALA A 7 17.28 36.80 -17.27
N VAL A 8 17.04 37.77 -16.39
CA VAL A 8 16.67 37.55 -14.99
C VAL A 8 15.27 36.95 -14.88
N VAL A 9 14.31 37.42 -15.67
CA VAL A 9 12.94 36.88 -15.67
C VAL A 9 12.91 35.45 -16.22
N PHE A 10 13.68 35.17 -17.29
CA PHE A 10 13.76 33.81 -17.84
C PHE A 10 14.48 32.85 -16.90
N GLY A 11 15.52 33.28 -16.18
CA GLY A 11 16.22 32.50 -15.18
C GLY A 11 15.35 32.18 -13.96
N ALA A 12 14.55 33.17 -13.51
CA ALA A 12 13.61 32.97 -12.39
C ALA A 12 12.46 32.03 -12.75
N LEU A 13 11.92 32.13 -13.96
CA LEU A 13 10.88 31.22 -14.46
C LEU A 13 11.41 29.77 -14.61
N TRP A 14 12.69 29.64 -15.03
CA TRP A 14 13.32 28.31 -15.16
C TRP A 14 13.60 27.67 -13.81
N ALA A 15 14.04 28.42 -12.81
CA ALA A 15 14.28 27.96 -11.47
C ALA A 15 12.99 27.53 -10.75
N VAL A 16 11.88 28.25 -10.97
CA VAL A 16 10.56 27.88 -10.43
C VAL A 16 10.01 26.61 -11.11
N SER A 17 10.26 26.44 -12.42
CA SER A 17 9.83 25.26 -13.18
C SER A 17 10.57 23.98 -12.77
N LEU A 18 11.84 24.06 -12.36
CA LEU A 18 12.63 22.92 -11.90
C LEU A 18 12.30 22.50 -10.46
N GLY A 19 11.90 23.46 -9.60
CA GLY A 19 11.61 23.17 -8.19
C GLY A 19 10.21 22.62 -7.91
N SER A 20 9.23 22.97 -8.74
CA SER A 20 7.83 22.58 -8.48
C SER A 20 7.49 21.14 -8.92
N GLY A 21 8.20 20.59 -9.91
CA GLY A 21 7.97 19.22 -10.38
C GLY A 21 8.54 18.16 -9.42
N ASP A 22 9.75 18.39 -8.93
CA ASP A 22 10.44 17.47 -8.04
C ASP A 22 9.76 17.37 -6.65
N GLY A 23 9.26 18.51 -6.14
CA GLY A 23 8.52 18.54 -4.87
C GLY A 23 7.22 17.76 -4.93
N HIS A 24 6.45 17.90 -6.00
CA HIS A 24 5.20 17.17 -6.18
C HIS A 24 5.40 15.66 -6.30
N LEU A 25 6.41 15.23 -7.07
CA LEU A 25 6.73 13.80 -7.20
C LEU A 25 7.21 13.20 -5.88
N ALA A 26 7.99 13.94 -5.08
CA ALA A 26 8.41 13.50 -3.76
C ALA A 26 7.20 13.32 -2.82
N GLU A 27 6.27 14.28 -2.82
CA GLU A 27 5.04 14.20 -2.03
C GLU A 27 4.18 13.00 -2.43
N GLN A 28 3.93 12.81 -3.73
CA GLN A 28 3.16 11.65 -4.24
C GLN A 28 3.81 10.31 -3.91
N ARG A 29 5.15 10.26 -3.95
CA ARG A 29 5.91 9.08 -3.55
C ARG A 29 5.74 8.78 -2.07
N ASP A 30 5.83 9.78 -1.21
CA ASP A 30 5.69 9.63 0.24
C ASP A 30 4.26 9.25 0.63
N GLU A 31 3.26 9.82 -0.02
CA GLU A 31 1.85 9.44 0.16
C GLU A 31 1.61 7.98 -0.23
N ALA A 32 2.07 7.56 -1.41
CA ALA A 32 1.94 6.18 -1.88
C ALA A 32 2.66 5.19 -0.94
N LEU A 33 3.85 5.55 -0.45
CA LEU A 33 4.64 4.75 0.47
C LEU A 33 3.94 4.58 1.82
N ASN A 34 3.41 5.66 2.39
CA ASN A 34 2.69 5.63 3.66
C ASN A 34 1.37 4.84 3.54
N ALA A 35 0.63 5.05 2.44
CA ALA A 35 -0.58 4.29 2.17
C ALA A 35 -0.29 2.80 1.99
N ALA A 36 0.77 2.43 1.27
CA ALA A 36 1.18 1.04 1.09
C ALA A 36 1.58 0.38 2.42
N ARG A 37 2.29 1.09 3.30
CA ARG A 37 2.62 0.62 4.65
C ARG A 37 1.35 0.27 5.42
N THR A 38 0.43 1.23 5.54
CA THR A 38 -0.84 1.06 6.25
C THR A 38 -1.69 -0.07 5.64
N ALA A 39 -1.77 -0.13 4.31
CA ALA A 39 -2.52 -1.16 3.61
C ALA A 39 -1.92 -2.55 3.83
N ALA A 40 -0.59 -2.69 3.80
CA ALA A 40 0.09 -3.96 4.08
C ALA A 40 -0.21 -4.46 5.50
N GLU A 41 -0.22 -3.59 6.49
CA GLU A 41 -0.62 -3.93 7.86
C GLU A 41 -2.09 -4.32 7.93
N THR A 42 -2.98 -3.51 7.37
CA THR A 42 -4.43 -3.74 7.38
C THR A 42 -4.79 -5.07 6.72
N LEU A 43 -4.28 -5.33 5.50
CA LEU A 43 -4.59 -6.54 4.73
C LEU A 43 -4.00 -7.84 5.33
N ASN A 44 -3.10 -7.72 6.29
CA ASN A 44 -2.52 -8.86 7.02
C ASN A 44 -2.95 -8.90 8.50
N THR A 45 -3.86 -8.03 8.92
CA THR A 45 -4.40 -8.00 10.28
C THR A 45 -5.86 -8.45 10.27
N LEU A 46 -6.19 -9.43 11.11
CA LEU A 46 -7.54 -9.97 11.19
C LEU A 46 -7.77 -10.67 12.53
N ASP A 47 -8.94 -10.43 13.13
CA ASP A 47 -9.38 -11.10 14.35
C ASP A 47 -10.65 -11.93 14.08
N HIS A 48 -10.58 -13.22 14.30
CA HIS A 48 -11.73 -14.13 14.09
C HIS A 48 -12.98 -13.75 14.90
N ARG A 49 -12.79 -13.03 16.02
CA ARG A 49 -13.89 -12.57 16.88
C ARG A 49 -14.64 -11.37 16.31
N ASN A 50 -14.01 -10.69 15.34
CA ASN A 50 -14.57 -9.51 14.68
C ASN A 50 -14.27 -9.52 13.18
N ALA A 51 -14.47 -10.65 12.54
CA ALA A 51 -14.20 -10.86 11.12
C ALA A 51 -14.91 -9.85 10.20
N PRO A 52 -16.20 -9.48 10.43
CA PRO A 52 -16.86 -8.46 9.59
C PRO A 52 -16.14 -7.13 9.54
N ALA A 53 -15.73 -6.57 10.69
CA ALA A 53 -15.01 -5.29 10.71
C ALA A 53 -13.62 -5.40 10.08
N GLY A 54 -12.94 -6.54 10.21
CA GLY A 54 -11.68 -6.81 9.51
C GLY A 54 -11.85 -6.79 8.00
N LEU A 55 -12.87 -7.44 7.47
CA LEU A 55 -13.20 -7.42 6.03
C LEU A 55 -13.57 -6.02 5.55
N ASP A 56 -14.31 -5.24 6.34
CA ASP A 56 -14.66 -3.85 5.99
C ASP A 56 -13.38 -2.98 5.90
N ALA A 57 -12.41 -3.18 6.80
CA ALA A 57 -11.11 -2.53 6.74
C ALA A 57 -10.29 -2.95 5.49
N TRP A 58 -10.31 -4.24 5.13
CA TRP A 58 -9.66 -4.74 3.91
C TRP A 58 -10.26 -4.11 2.66
N MET A 59 -11.59 -4.06 2.58
CA MET A 59 -12.29 -3.41 1.46
C MET A 59 -11.98 -1.91 1.39
N ALA A 60 -11.92 -1.23 2.53
CA ALA A 60 -11.57 0.19 2.59
C ALA A 60 -10.13 0.49 2.12
N ALA A 61 -9.19 -0.44 2.33
CA ALA A 61 -7.80 -0.33 1.88
C ALA A 61 -7.59 -0.72 0.41
N SER A 62 -8.62 -1.28 -0.26
CA SER A 62 -8.53 -1.88 -1.58
C SER A 62 -9.29 -1.11 -2.64
N THR A 63 -8.95 -1.34 -3.91
CA THR A 63 -9.65 -0.83 -5.09
C THR A 63 -9.59 -1.84 -6.24
N GLY A 64 -10.31 -1.59 -7.33
CA GLY A 64 -10.29 -2.41 -8.53
C GLY A 64 -10.66 -3.87 -8.27
N GLN A 65 -9.91 -4.78 -8.87
CA GLN A 65 -10.21 -6.22 -8.84
C GLN A 65 -10.14 -6.80 -7.41
N VAL A 66 -9.21 -6.34 -6.58
CA VAL A 66 -9.07 -6.82 -5.18
C VAL A 66 -10.31 -6.46 -4.36
N LEU A 67 -10.81 -5.23 -4.50
CA LEU A 67 -12.03 -4.80 -3.83
C LEU A 67 -13.25 -5.61 -4.30
N GLU A 68 -13.38 -5.85 -5.60
CA GLU A 68 -14.49 -6.63 -6.15
C GLU A 68 -14.44 -8.11 -5.70
N GLU A 69 -13.26 -8.67 -5.53
CA GLU A 69 -13.08 -10.01 -4.98
C GLU A 69 -13.55 -10.07 -3.51
N PHE A 70 -13.14 -9.12 -2.68
CA PHE A 70 -13.59 -9.06 -1.29
C PHE A 70 -15.10 -8.85 -1.16
N ARG A 71 -15.69 -8.00 -2.01
CA ARG A 71 -17.14 -7.79 -2.02
C ARG A 71 -17.90 -9.05 -2.39
N ARG A 72 -17.46 -9.74 -3.44
CA ARG A 72 -18.14 -10.92 -3.99
C ARG A 72 -18.08 -12.10 -3.04
N ASN A 73 -16.96 -12.27 -2.34
CA ASN A 73 -16.71 -13.42 -1.46
C ASN A 73 -16.77 -13.05 0.03
N ARG A 74 -17.40 -11.92 0.38
CA ARG A 74 -17.40 -11.36 1.73
C ARG A 74 -17.86 -12.37 2.79
N ASP A 75 -18.97 -13.03 2.57
CA ASP A 75 -19.57 -13.95 3.55
C ASP A 75 -18.72 -15.21 3.70
N ASP A 76 -18.13 -15.71 2.63
CA ASP A 76 -17.22 -16.84 2.66
C ASP A 76 -15.95 -16.51 3.44
N TYR A 77 -15.36 -15.33 3.22
CA TYR A 77 -14.22 -14.86 4.01
C TYR A 77 -14.56 -14.75 5.50
N ILE A 78 -15.69 -14.12 5.84
CA ILE A 78 -16.13 -13.99 7.24
C ILE A 78 -16.25 -15.37 7.90
N LYS A 79 -16.88 -16.33 7.21
CA LYS A 79 -17.03 -17.69 7.69
C LYS A 79 -15.68 -18.36 7.95
N VAL A 80 -14.81 -18.38 6.94
CA VAL A 80 -13.47 -18.99 7.04
C VAL A 80 -12.65 -18.39 8.16
N VAL A 81 -12.68 -17.06 8.29
CA VAL A 81 -11.95 -16.35 9.35
C VAL A 81 -12.49 -16.69 10.73
N THR A 82 -13.80 -16.65 10.91
CA THR A 82 -14.44 -16.98 12.19
C THR A 82 -14.14 -18.43 12.62
N GLU A 83 -14.20 -19.37 11.69
CA GLU A 83 -13.90 -20.78 11.93
C GLU A 83 -12.42 -21.05 12.20
N SER A 84 -11.53 -20.19 11.70
CA SER A 84 -10.07 -20.35 11.88
C SER A 84 -9.62 -20.23 13.33
N LYS A 85 -10.37 -19.52 14.17
CA LYS A 85 -10.06 -19.20 15.57
C LYS A 85 -8.66 -18.64 15.76
N ARG A 86 -8.26 -17.70 14.88
CA ARG A 86 -6.94 -17.07 14.88
C ARG A 86 -7.07 -15.57 14.96
N VAL A 87 -6.08 -14.96 15.62
CA VAL A 87 -5.82 -13.54 15.55
C VAL A 87 -4.51 -13.36 14.78
N THR A 88 -4.55 -12.52 13.77
CA THR A 88 -3.37 -12.16 12.97
C THR A 88 -3.13 -10.68 13.13
N THR A 89 -1.89 -10.30 13.44
CA THR A 89 -1.44 -8.91 13.48
C THR A 89 -0.22 -8.75 12.59
N ALA A 90 -0.07 -7.59 11.98
CA ALA A 90 1.02 -7.34 11.05
C ALA A 90 1.71 -6.00 11.33
N VAL A 91 3.03 -5.98 11.11
CA VAL A 91 3.86 -4.79 11.17
C VAL A 91 4.65 -4.68 9.87
N ALA A 92 4.46 -3.57 9.17
CA ALA A 92 5.20 -3.29 7.94
C ALA A 92 6.64 -2.86 8.25
N LYS A 93 7.57 -3.36 7.45
CA LYS A 93 9.00 -3.10 7.55
C LYS A 93 9.54 -2.59 6.21
N ASP A 94 10.33 -1.54 6.28
CA ASP A 94 11.16 -1.02 5.19
C ASP A 94 10.44 -0.96 3.83
N PRO A 95 9.28 -0.25 3.72
CA PRO A 95 8.60 -0.10 2.45
C PRO A 95 9.44 0.74 1.49
N ALA A 96 9.45 0.37 0.21
CA ALA A 96 10.14 1.09 -0.85
C ALA A 96 9.28 1.20 -2.10
N VAL A 97 9.12 2.42 -2.61
CA VAL A 97 8.51 2.66 -3.92
C VAL A 97 9.52 2.27 -5.00
N THR A 98 9.18 1.30 -5.82
CA THR A 98 10.03 0.83 -6.93
C THR A 98 9.66 1.48 -8.25
N GLU A 99 8.43 1.95 -8.40
CA GLU A 99 7.94 2.62 -9.59
C GLU A 99 6.81 3.58 -9.20
N LEU A 100 6.79 4.77 -9.80
CA LEU A 100 5.74 5.77 -9.65
C LEU A 100 5.42 6.38 -11.01
N ASP A 101 4.19 6.19 -11.49
CA ASP A 101 3.61 6.92 -12.60
C ASP A 101 2.57 7.91 -12.03
N ASP A 102 2.99 9.15 -11.82
CA ASP A 102 2.13 10.19 -11.26
C ASP A 102 0.96 10.55 -12.20
N ARG A 103 1.16 10.46 -13.51
CA ARG A 103 0.10 10.77 -14.48
C ARG A 103 -0.98 9.71 -14.49
N ALA A 104 -0.61 8.44 -14.45
CA ALA A 104 -1.54 7.33 -14.35
C ALA A 104 -2.10 7.17 -12.94
N GLY A 105 -1.47 7.77 -11.92
CA GLY A 105 -1.81 7.57 -10.52
C GLY A 105 -1.54 6.13 -10.08
N ILE A 106 -0.40 5.55 -10.50
CA ILE A 106 -0.01 4.17 -10.19
C ILE A 106 1.35 4.17 -9.51
N ALA A 107 1.47 3.47 -8.39
CA ALA A 107 2.73 3.21 -7.72
C ALA A 107 2.92 1.73 -7.44
N ARG A 108 4.15 1.23 -7.59
CA ARG A 108 4.55 -0.11 -7.15
C ARG A 108 5.43 0.01 -5.92
N VAL A 109 5.06 -0.73 -4.88
CA VAL A 109 5.73 -0.68 -3.58
C VAL A 109 6.06 -2.10 -3.15
N ILE A 110 7.31 -2.31 -2.72
CA ILE A 110 7.72 -3.53 -2.03
C ILE A 110 7.74 -3.22 -0.54
N VAL A 111 7.19 -4.12 0.27
CA VAL A 111 7.14 -3.98 1.73
C VAL A 111 7.41 -5.32 2.40
N GLY A 112 8.32 -5.34 3.37
CA GLY A 112 8.46 -6.43 4.32
C GLY A 112 7.30 -6.40 5.31
N VAL A 113 6.76 -7.55 5.69
CA VAL A 113 5.70 -7.64 6.69
C VAL A 113 6.04 -8.74 7.69
N ASP A 114 6.15 -8.36 8.96
CA ASP A 114 6.20 -9.28 10.08
C ASP A 114 4.76 -9.58 10.51
N VAL A 115 4.33 -10.81 10.26
CA VAL A 115 2.96 -11.28 10.56
C VAL A 115 3.01 -12.22 11.76
N THR A 116 2.32 -11.86 12.83
CA THR A 116 2.17 -12.70 14.01
C THR A 116 0.79 -13.36 13.98
N VAL A 117 0.76 -14.67 13.90
CA VAL A 117 -0.46 -15.48 13.95
C VAL A 117 -0.58 -16.12 15.32
N THR A 118 -1.68 -15.85 16.02
CA THR A 118 -1.98 -16.42 17.32
C THR A 118 -3.25 -17.27 17.20
N PRO A 119 -3.12 -18.61 17.09
CA PRO A 119 -4.27 -19.50 17.17
C PRO A 119 -4.84 -19.50 18.59
N ASP A 120 -6.14 -19.76 18.73
CA ASP A 120 -6.79 -19.81 20.03
C ASP A 120 -6.16 -20.86 20.95
N GLY A 121 -5.80 -20.47 22.17
CA GLY A 121 -5.14 -21.34 23.15
C GLY A 121 -3.71 -21.76 22.82
N GLN A 122 -3.07 -21.19 21.79
CA GLN A 122 -1.71 -21.55 21.38
C GLN A 122 -0.74 -20.36 21.46
N LYS A 123 0.55 -20.65 21.36
CA LYS A 123 1.59 -19.61 21.33
C LYS A 123 1.59 -18.89 19.97
N PRO A 124 1.89 -17.57 19.96
CA PRO A 124 2.07 -16.82 18.74
C PRO A 124 3.19 -17.38 17.87
N VAL A 125 3.00 -17.35 16.56
CA VAL A 125 4.01 -17.67 15.55
C VAL A 125 4.26 -16.45 14.68
N LEU A 126 5.53 -16.03 14.62
CA LEU A 126 5.97 -14.93 13.75
C LEU A 126 6.40 -15.48 12.39
N THR A 127 5.85 -14.92 11.33
CA THR A 127 6.24 -15.19 9.95
C THR A 127 6.64 -13.90 9.27
N ARG A 128 7.75 -13.92 8.55
CA ARG A 128 8.20 -12.80 7.72
C ARG A 128 7.90 -13.07 6.26
N GLN A 129 7.31 -12.10 5.62
CA GLN A 129 7.04 -12.15 4.18
C GLN A 129 7.39 -10.83 3.52
N ARG A 130 7.56 -10.86 2.21
CA ARG A 130 7.74 -9.67 1.38
C ARG A 130 6.62 -9.59 0.39
N LEU A 131 5.95 -8.46 0.35
CA LEU A 131 4.81 -8.21 -0.52
C LEU A 131 5.17 -7.16 -1.57
N GLN A 132 4.64 -7.34 -2.76
CA GLN A 132 4.59 -6.32 -3.80
C GLN A 132 3.14 -5.84 -3.92
N LEU A 133 2.95 -4.53 -3.79
CA LEU A 133 1.68 -3.85 -3.90
C LEU A 133 1.68 -2.99 -5.16
N GLU A 134 0.60 -3.05 -5.93
CA GLU A 134 0.29 -2.04 -6.93
C GLU A 134 -0.78 -1.13 -6.32
N MET A 135 -0.43 0.13 -6.12
CA MET A 135 -1.27 1.14 -5.53
C MET A 135 -1.86 2.01 -6.62
N HIS A 136 -3.16 2.26 -6.56
CA HIS A 136 -3.84 3.22 -7.44
C HIS A 136 -4.33 4.41 -6.63
N ARG A 137 -4.09 5.61 -7.18
CA ARG A 137 -4.61 6.86 -6.62
C ARG A 137 -6.10 6.97 -6.92
N THR A 138 -6.90 7.14 -5.88
CA THR A 138 -8.34 7.32 -5.92
C THR A 138 -8.72 8.67 -5.31
N PRO A 139 -9.99 9.14 -5.43
CA PRO A 139 -10.44 10.32 -4.71
C PRO A 139 -10.26 10.24 -3.18
N ASP A 140 -10.25 9.01 -2.63
CA ASP A 140 -10.07 8.74 -1.20
C ASP A 140 -8.61 8.40 -0.83
N GLY A 141 -7.64 8.74 -1.68
CA GLY A 141 -6.23 8.46 -1.50
C GLY A 141 -5.74 7.19 -2.22
N TRP A 142 -4.52 6.77 -1.92
CA TRP A 142 -3.90 5.60 -2.52
C TRP A 142 -4.47 4.30 -1.94
N LYS A 143 -4.89 3.37 -2.80
CA LYS A 143 -5.48 2.08 -2.44
C LYS A 143 -4.84 0.93 -3.18
N VAL A 144 -4.87 -0.27 -2.60
CA VAL A 144 -4.30 -1.47 -3.21
C VAL A 144 -5.20 -1.98 -4.33
N ALA A 145 -4.64 -2.05 -5.54
CA ALA A 145 -5.28 -2.64 -6.72
C ALA A 145 -4.80 -4.06 -7.00
N LYS A 146 -3.54 -4.37 -6.62
CA LYS A 146 -2.97 -5.73 -6.66
C LYS A 146 -2.04 -5.96 -5.50
N LEU A 147 -2.02 -7.19 -5.00
CA LEU A 147 -1.14 -7.66 -3.93
C LEU A 147 -0.60 -9.04 -4.32
N ALA A 148 0.72 -9.21 -4.22
CA ALA A 148 1.36 -10.49 -4.47
C ALA A 148 2.56 -10.70 -3.55
N PRO A 149 2.84 -11.93 -3.11
CA PRO A 149 4.10 -12.22 -2.44
C PRO A 149 5.26 -12.11 -3.45
N VAL A 150 6.37 -11.52 -3.00
CA VAL A 150 7.61 -11.50 -3.79
C VAL A 150 8.21 -12.91 -3.73
N ARG A 151 8.23 -13.60 -4.87
CA ARG A 151 8.88 -14.89 -4.97
C ARG A 151 10.38 -14.70 -5.16
N ASN A 152 11.19 -15.33 -4.32
CA ASN A 152 12.63 -15.44 -4.59
C ASN A 152 12.83 -16.45 -5.74
N PRO A 153 13.44 -16.06 -6.86
CA PRO A 153 13.64 -16.96 -7.98
C PRO A 153 14.61 -18.12 -7.71
N GLY A 154 15.08 -18.29 -6.47
CA GLY A 154 16.02 -19.33 -6.05
C GLY A 154 15.54 -20.25 -4.92
N ALA A 155 14.28 -20.16 -4.48
CA ALA A 155 13.72 -21.07 -3.48
C ALA A 155 12.88 -22.16 -4.20
N SER A 156 13.53 -23.19 -4.67
CA SER A 156 12.96 -24.46 -5.10
C SER A 156 13.29 -25.55 -4.08
#